data_9486a6983c8ce9bb8bf3e52ef2c5c0d2
#
_entry.id   9486a6983c8ce9bb8bf3e52ef2c5c0d2
#
_cell.length_a   1.000
_cell.length_b   1.000
_cell.length_c   1.000
_cell.angle_alpha   90.00
_cell.angle_beta   90.00
_cell.angle_gamma   90.00
#
_symmetry.space_group_name_H-M   'P 1'
#
loop_
_entity.id
_entity.type
_entity.pdbx_description
1 polymer ?
#
loop_
_entity_poly.entity_id
_entity_poly.type
_entity_poly.pdbx_seq_one_letter_code
_entity_poly.pdbx_strand_id
1 'polypeptide(L)'
;MFYCLLVLIALTALILGPPLWAKRKDIATEQRLLVSMLYFGAIGAGFMGVELAVVQIMTLLLGHPTYALSVVIMGLLAFAGLGSVVMQSLPLQRVDMVLLAGVLLIAGLAFTLLPFVHTVLDTGFVTRIAITLSVLLVVGLVLGMPFVGGIRTLGEDREHAVAWAWACNGAASVIGSNIFMIVMVFSGSRVALLGASSAYIIAFLTRRRLAGRALS
;
A
#
# COMPACT_ATOMS: atom_id res chain seq x y z
N MET A 1 1.22 -13.28 -18.22
CA MET A 1 1.67 -12.53 -17.06
C MET A 1 2.71 -11.46 -17.43
N PHE A 2 3.88 -11.81 -17.96
CA PHE A 2 4.89 -10.82 -18.38
C PHE A 2 4.41 -9.84 -19.46
N TYR A 3 3.64 -10.30 -20.46
CA TYR A 3 3.04 -9.42 -21.47
C TYR A 3 2.08 -8.39 -20.84
N CYS A 4 1.26 -8.80 -19.86
CA CYS A 4 0.38 -7.86 -19.15
C CYS A 4 1.18 -6.79 -18.42
N LEU A 5 2.28 -7.17 -17.75
CA LEU A 5 3.17 -6.22 -17.08
C LEU A 5 3.78 -5.22 -18.07
N LEU A 6 4.27 -5.69 -19.22
CA LEU A 6 4.82 -4.81 -20.27
C LEU A 6 3.77 -3.84 -20.82
N VAL A 7 2.55 -4.32 -21.08
CA VAL A 7 1.44 -3.46 -21.54
C VAL A 7 1.09 -2.42 -20.49
N LEU A 8 1.01 -2.79 -19.22
CA LEU A 8 0.69 -1.86 -18.14
C LEU A 8 1.80 -0.83 -17.92
N ILE A 9 3.06 -1.21 -17.99
CA ILE A 9 4.19 -0.27 -17.95
C ILE A 9 4.11 0.69 -19.14
N ALA A 10 3.85 0.19 -20.34
CA ALA A 10 3.72 1.02 -21.53
C ALA A 10 2.55 2.01 -21.43
N LEU A 11 1.37 1.56 -20.98
CA LEU A 11 0.21 2.42 -20.73
C LEU A 11 0.49 3.47 -19.64
N THR A 12 1.12 3.07 -18.55
CA THR A 12 1.51 4.00 -17.47
C THR A 12 2.50 5.05 -17.99
N ALA A 13 3.49 4.63 -18.79
CA ALA A 13 4.44 5.53 -19.41
C ALA A 13 3.77 6.47 -20.44
N LEU A 14 2.79 5.97 -21.19
CA LEU A 14 2.01 6.77 -22.14
C LEU A 14 1.16 7.84 -21.46
N ILE A 15 0.55 7.52 -20.32
CA ILE A 15 -0.33 8.43 -19.58
C ILE A 15 0.47 9.43 -18.75
N LEU A 16 1.48 8.97 -18.00
CA LEU A 16 2.27 9.83 -17.12
C LEU A 16 3.49 10.46 -17.80
N GLY A 17 3.99 9.85 -18.86
CA GLY A 17 5.18 10.31 -19.58
C GLY A 17 5.06 11.74 -20.12
N PRO A 18 4.01 12.10 -20.90
CA PRO A 18 3.84 13.44 -21.44
C PRO A 18 3.81 14.54 -20.37
N PRO A 19 2.99 14.46 -19.29
CA PRO A 19 3.01 15.47 -18.24
C PRO A 19 4.31 15.50 -17.44
N LEU A 20 4.98 14.36 -17.23
CA LEU A 20 6.31 14.31 -16.61
C LEU A 20 7.36 15.00 -17.50
N TRP A 21 7.32 14.74 -18.79
CA TRP A 21 8.26 15.34 -19.74
C TRP A 21 8.05 16.85 -19.89
N ALA A 22 6.79 17.30 -19.95
CA ALA A 22 6.44 18.73 -20.02
C ALA A 22 6.92 19.51 -18.79
N LYS A 23 6.85 18.90 -17.59
CA LYS A 23 7.27 19.50 -16.31
C LYS A 23 8.65 19.06 -15.83
N ARG A 24 9.45 18.41 -16.68
CA ARG A 24 10.75 17.84 -16.28
C ARG A 24 11.72 18.85 -15.65
N LYS A 25 11.68 20.13 -16.07
CA LYS A 25 12.52 21.19 -15.51
C LYS A 25 12.11 21.52 -14.07
N ASP A 26 10.81 21.61 -13.82
CA ASP A 26 10.27 21.88 -12.48
C ASP A 26 10.53 20.70 -11.56
N ILE A 27 10.35 19.46 -12.06
CA ILE A 27 10.59 18.21 -11.31
C ILE A 27 12.07 18.06 -10.97
N ALA A 28 12.97 18.33 -11.92
CA ALA A 28 14.42 18.22 -11.71
C ALA A 28 14.94 19.27 -10.71
N THR A 29 14.30 20.43 -10.65
CA THR A 29 14.65 21.51 -9.71
C THR A 29 14.04 21.29 -8.33
N GLU A 30 12.88 20.63 -8.25
CA GLU A 30 12.19 20.30 -6.99
C GLU A 30 12.48 18.86 -6.52
N GLN A 31 13.62 18.64 -5.88
CA GLN A 31 13.92 17.35 -5.22
C GLN A 31 12.79 16.88 -4.27
N ARG A 32 12.00 17.81 -3.74
CA ARG A 32 10.86 17.53 -2.88
C ARG A 32 9.74 16.78 -3.63
N LEU A 33 9.52 17.11 -4.92
CA LEU A 33 8.50 16.43 -5.73
C LEU A 33 8.90 14.98 -6.01
N LEU A 34 10.18 14.73 -6.36
CA LEU A 34 10.69 13.36 -6.57
C LEU A 34 10.57 12.49 -5.31
N VAL A 35 10.90 13.04 -4.14
CA VAL A 35 10.78 12.33 -2.87
C VAL A 35 9.31 12.04 -2.55
N SER A 36 8.39 12.98 -2.85
CA SER A 36 6.95 12.77 -2.71
C SER A 36 6.44 11.66 -3.64
N MET A 37 6.85 11.67 -4.91
CA MET A 37 6.50 10.62 -5.87
C MET A 37 6.96 9.24 -5.41
N LEU A 38 8.18 9.14 -4.89
CA LEU A 38 8.71 7.89 -4.36
C LEU A 38 7.95 7.43 -3.12
N TYR A 39 7.58 8.35 -2.22
CA TYR A 39 6.76 8.06 -1.05
C TYR A 39 5.41 7.48 -1.44
N PHE A 40 4.64 8.21 -2.27
CA PHE A 40 3.30 7.78 -2.67
C PHE A 40 3.31 6.54 -3.55
N GLY A 41 4.30 6.40 -4.42
CA GLY A 41 4.51 5.18 -5.19
C GLY A 41 4.80 3.96 -4.31
N ALA A 42 5.66 4.13 -3.31
CA ALA A 42 6.02 3.04 -2.41
C ALA A 42 4.82 2.56 -1.57
N ILE A 43 4.00 3.47 -1.01
CA ILE A 43 2.80 3.06 -0.27
C ILE A 43 1.74 2.44 -1.19
N GLY A 44 1.58 2.92 -2.43
CA GLY A 44 0.64 2.34 -3.39
C GLY A 44 1.02 0.92 -3.78
N ALA A 45 2.26 0.69 -4.18
CA ALA A 45 2.75 -0.63 -4.52
C ALA A 45 2.71 -1.58 -3.31
N GLY A 46 3.15 -1.10 -2.13
CA GLY A 46 3.15 -1.89 -0.89
C GLY A 46 1.74 -2.29 -0.46
N PHE A 47 0.76 -1.38 -0.55
CA PHE A 47 -0.64 -1.67 -0.25
C PHE A 47 -1.18 -2.80 -1.13
N MET A 48 -0.96 -2.73 -2.45
CA MET A 48 -1.38 -3.79 -3.37
C MET A 48 -0.70 -5.12 -3.09
N GLY A 49 0.59 -5.10 -2.70
CA GLY A 49 1.30 -6.31 -2.30
C GLY A 49 0.68 -7.00 -1.08
N VAL A 50 0.27 -6.22 -0.07
CA VAL A 50 -0.44 -6.73 1.11
C VAL A 50 -1.82 -7.24 0.72
N GLU A 51 -2.61 -6.46 -0.03
CA GLU A 51 -3.96 -6.83 -0.45
C GLU A 51 -3.98 -8.18 -1.17
N LEU A 52 -3.15 -8.34 -2.19
CA LEU A 52 -3.07 -9.59 -2.96
C LEU A 52 -2.62 -10.79 -2.11
N ALA A 53 -1.63 -10.60 -1.24
CA ALA A 53 -1.16 -11.66 -0.35
C ALA A 53 -2.23 -12.08 0.66
N VAL A 54 -2.95 -11.10 1.23
CA VAL A 54 -4.06 -11.37 2.15
C VAL A 54 -5.22 -12.06 1.43
N VAL A 55 -5.59 -11.63 0.22
CA VAL A 55 -6.61 -12.33 -0.59
C VAL A 55 -6.22 -13.79 -0.80
N GLN A 56 -4.98 -14.06 -1.18
CA GLN A 56 -4.51 -15.42 -1.41
C GLN A 56 -4.58 -16.29 -0.14
N ILE A 57 -4.14 -15.75 1.00
CA ILE A 57 -4.15 -16.49 2.27
C ILE A 57 -5.59 -16.67 2.77
N MET A 58 -6.44 -15.64 2.68
CA MET A 58 -7.84 -15.72 3.10
C MET A 58 -8.69 -16.60 2.17
N THR A 59 -8.26 -16.84 0.94
CA THR A 59 -8.87 -17.85 0.06
C THR A 59 -8.78 -19.25 0.65
N LEU A 60 -7.67 -19.58 1.33
CA LEU A 60 -7.54 -20.84 2.05
C LEU A 60 -8.53 -20.92 3.23
N LEU A 61 -8.68 -19.81 3.97
CA LEU A 61 -9.54 -19.77 5.15
C LEU A 61 -11.03 -19.81 4.77
N LEU A 62 -11.45 -19.05 3.77
CA LEU A 62 -12.85 -18.93 3.35
C LEU A 62 -13.29 -20.03 2.38
N GLY A 63 -12.34 -20.81 1.86
CA GLY A 63 -12.60 -21.98 1.02
C GLY A 63 -12.99 -21.67 -0.42
N HIS A 64 -13.24 -20.41 -0.79
CA HIS A 64 -13.60 -20.02 -2.15
C HIS A 64 -13.04 -18.63 -2.54
N PRO A 65 -12.38 -18.49 -3.72
CA PRO A 65 -11.76 -17.23 -4.13
C PRO A 65 -12.73 -16.04 -4.21
N THR A 66 -13.97 -16.27 -4.66
CA THR A 66 -14.97 -15.19 -4.78
C THR A 66 -15.33 -14.60 -3.42
N TYR A 67 -15.51 -15.44 -2.39
CA TYR A 67 -15.77 -14.95 -1.03
C TYR A 67 -14.56 -14.19 -0.48
N ALA A 68 -13.35 -14.73 -0.67
CA ALA A 68 -12.13 -14.07 -0.23
C ALA A 68 -11.96 -12.71 -0.90
N LEU A 69 -12.08 -12.61 -2.23
CA LEU A 69 -12.01 -11.35 -2.95
C LEU A 69 -13.02 -10.33 -2.42
N SER A 70 -14.30 -10.73 -2.29
CA SER A 70 -15.35 -9.81 -1.85
C SER A 70 -15.10 -9.33 -0.42
N VAL A 71 -14.84 -10.23 0.53
CA VAL A 71 -14.65 -9.88 1.94
C VAL A 71 -13.37 -9.07 2.14
N VAL A 72 -12.27 -9.48 1.49
CA VAL A 72 -10.97 -8.82 1.68
C VAL A 72 -10.97 -7.44 1.05
N ILE A 73 -11.40 -7.29 -0.21
CA ILE A 73 -11.40 -5.98 -0.89
C ILE A 73 -12.33 -5.02 -0.16
N MET A 74 -13.58 -5.41 0.09
CA MET A 74 -14.55 -4.53 0.77
C MET A 74 -14.10 -4.20 2.19
N GLY A 75 -13.65 -5.19 2.96
CA GLY A 75 -13.19 -4.99 4.33
C GLY A 75 -11.94 -4.12 4.40
N LEU A 76 -10.93 -4.40 3.55
CA LEU A 76 -9.70 -3.64 3.54
C LEU A 76 -9.93 -2.17 3.15
N LEU A 77 -10.75 -1.91 2.10
CA LEU A 77 -11.10 -0.55 1.69
C LEU A 77 -11.89 0.19 2.77
N ALA A 78 -12.87 -0.45 3.39
CA ALA A 78 -13.68 0.15 4.46
C ALA A 78 -12.79 0.52 5.66
N PHE A 79 -11.96 -0.39 6.13
CA PHE A 79 -11.07 -0.16 7.27
C PHE A 79 -9.90 0.78 6.95
N ALA A 80 -9.39 0.77 5.72
CA ALA A 80 -8.42 1.76 5.26
C ALA A 80 -9.04 3.17 5.19
N GLY A 81 -10.30 3.26 4.76
CA GLY A 81 -11.08 4.50 4.84
C GLY A 81 -11.18 5.02 6.28
N LEU A 82 -11.53 4.16 7.25
CA LEU A 82 -11.55 4.51 8.67
C LEU A 82 -10.15 4.94 9.17
N GLY A 83 -9.10 4.23 8.79
CA GLY A 83 -7.71 4.61 9.09
C GLY A 83 -7.37 6.00 8.57
N SER A 84 -7.81 6.32 7.36
CA SER A 84 -7.64 7.65 6.75
C SER A 84 -8.32 8.75 7.56
N VAL A 85 -9.54 8.50 8.07
CA VAL A 85 -10.26 9.44 8.95
C VAL A 85 -9.52 9.61 10.28
N VAL A 86 -9.08 8.52 10.90
CA VAL A 86 -8.29 8.57 12.15
C VAL A 86 -7.02 9.39 11.96
N MET A 87 -6.33 9.23 10.82
CA MET A 87 -5.10 10.00 10.55
C MET A 87 -5.35 11.50 10.45
N GLN A 88 -6.54 11.96 10.05
CA GLN A 88 -6.86 13.38 9.97
C GLN A 88 -6.83 14.06 11.35
N SER A 89 -7.21 13.36 12.41
CA SER A 89 -7.20 13.86 13.80
C SER A 89 -5.86 13.72 14.52
N LEU A 90 -4.92 12.93 13.96
CA LEU A 90 -3.62 12.70 14.56
C LEU A 90 -2.61 13.79 14.19
N PRO A 91 -1.66 14.14 15.10
CA PRO A 91 -0.57 15.05 14.78
C PRO A 91 0.36 14.45 13.72
N LEU A 92 0.91 15.30 12.84
CA LEU A 92 1.77 14.88 11.70
C LEU A 92 3.01 14.08 12.13
N GLN A 93 3.53 14.31 13.34
CA GLN A 93 4.65 13.56 13.89
C GLN A 93 4.35 12.06 14.04
N ARG A 94 3.07 11.68 14.14
CA ARG A 94 2.66 10.28 14.25
C ARG A 94 2.72 9.50 12.93
N VAL A 95 2.86 10.17 11.79
CA VAL A 95 2.97 9.49 10.48
C VAL A 95 4.17 8.53 10.44
N ASP A 96 5.31 8.91 11.05
CA ASP A 96 6.49 8.04 11.12
C ASP A 96 6.23 6.78 11.95
N MET A 97 5.51 6.94 13.06
CA MET A 97 5.12 5.81 13.92
C MET A 97 4.15 4.87 13.20
N VAL A 98 3.20 5.42 12.44
CA VAL A 98 2.23 4.64 11.65
C VAL A 98 2.94 3.87 10.55
N LEU A 99 3.88 4.49 9.83
CA LEU A 99 4.67 3.81 8.81
C LEU A 99 5.51 2.67 9.41
N LEU A 100 6.15 2.92 10.55
CA LEU A 100 6.91 1.89 11.25
C LEU A 100 5.99 0.76 11.74
N ALA A 101 4.82 1.09 12.29
CA ALA A 101 3.81 0.11 12.66
C ALA A 101 3.36 -0.72 11.45
N GLY A 102 3.17 -0.09 10.28
CA GLY A 102 2.88 -0.77 9.03
C GLY A 102 3.98 -1.75 8.60
N VAL A 103 5.24 -1.32 8.66
CA VAL A 103 6.40 -2.20 8.37
C VAL A 103 6.40 -3.42 9.28
N LEU A 104 6.26 -3.21 10.61
CA LEU A 104 6.29 -4.30 11.60
C LEU A 104 5.07 -5.22 11.47
N LEU A 105 3.89 -4.65 11.21
CA LEU A 105 2.66 -5.41 11.00
C LEU A 105 2.78 -6.32 9.77
N ILE A 106 3.19 -5.77 8.62
CA ILE A 106 3.32 -6.53 7.38
C ILE A 106 4.39 -7.62 7.53
N ALA A 107 5.54 -7.28 8.12
CA ALA A 107 6.60 -8.25 8.39
C ALA A 107 6.12 -9.34 9.35
N GLY A 108 5.38 -8.98 10.41
CA GLY A 108 4.77 -9.95 11.33
C GLY A 108 3.79 -10.88 10.61
N LEU A 109 2.91 -10.34 9.77
CA LEU A 109 1.95 -11.13 8.99
C LEU A 109 2.65 -12.11 8.04
N ALA A 110 3.80 -11.77 7.49
CA ALA A 110 4.56 -12.66 6.61
C ALA A 110 4.97 -13.97 7.30
N PHE A 111 5.11 -13.97 8.63
CA PHE A 111 5.51 -15.14 9.39
C PHE A 111 4.35 -15.80 10.16
N THR A 112 3.32 -15.02 10.51
CA THR A 112 2.26 -15.49 11.42
C THR A 112 0.94 -15.79 10.72
N LEU A 113 0.59 -15.08 9.64
CA LEU A 113 -0.76 -15.15 9.08
C LEU A 113 -1.08 -16.53 8.50
N LEU A 114 -0.20 -17.11 7.70
CA LEU A 114 -0.44 -18.41 7.08
C LEU A 114 -0.46 -19.54 8.12
N PRO A 115 0.50 -19.67 9.07
CA PRO A 115 0.40 -20.61 10.16
C PRO A 115 -0.88 -20.46 10.99
N PHE A 116 -1.27 -19.22 11.33
CA PHE A 116 -2.49 -18.94 12.07
C PHE A 116 -3.74 -19.43 11.31
N VAL A 117 -3.83 -19.18 10.01
CA VAL A 117 -4.95 -19.66 9.19
C VAL A 117 -5.09 -21.18 9.30
N HIS A 118 -3.99 -21.93 9.27
CA HIS A 118 -4.03 -23.37 9.41
C HIS A 118 -4.59 -23.86 10.76
N THR A 119 -4.45 -23.10 11.84
CA THR A 119 -4.99 -23.48 13.15
C THR A 119 -6.50 -23.26 13.28
N VAL A 120 -7.10 -22.47 12.41
CA VAL A 120 -8.52 -22.10 12.48
C VAL A 120 -9.37 -22.66 11.33
N LEU A 121 -8.79 -23.50 10.47
CA LEU A 121 -9.49 -24.12 9.33
C LEU A 121 -10.70 -24.97 9.73
N ASP A 122 -10.69 -25.58 10.90
CA ASP A 122 -11.76 -26.47 11.39
C ASP A 122 -12.93 -25.68 12.03
N THR A 123 -12.85 -24.35 12.08
CA THR A 123 -13.92 -23.50 12.63
C THR A 123 -15.08 -23.33 11.64
N GLY A 124 -16.26 -22.94 12.15
CA GLY A 124 -17.42 -22.68 11.32
C GLY A 124 -17.21 -21.47 10.39
N PHE A 125 -17.93 -21.46 9.26
CA PHE A 125 -17.79 -20.44 8.22
C PHE A 125 -17.96 -18.99 8.73
N VAL A 126 -18.95 -18.76 9.62
CA VAL A 126 -19.18 -17.43 10.23
C VAL A 126 -17.97 -16.99 11.06
N THR A 127 -17.38 -17.92 11.81
CA THR A 127 -16.16 -17.65 12.61
C THR A 127 -14.99 -17.28 11.70
N ARG A 128 -14.83 -17.96 10.55
CA ARG A 128 -13.76 -17.65 9.57
C ARG A 128 -13.93 -16.24 8.97
N ILE A 129 -15.18 -15.82 8.67
CA ILE A 129 -15.46 -14.46 8.23
C ILE A 129 -15.11 -13.45 9.34
N ALA A 130 -15.51 -13.69 10.58
CA ALA A 130 -15.21 -12.81 11.71
C ALA A 130 -13.70 -12.67 11.94
N ILE A 131 -12.94 -13.77 11.86
CA ILE A 131 -11.48 -13.77 11.93
C ILE A 131 -10.89 -12.94 10.78
N THR A 132 -11.36 -13.17 9.55
CA THR A 132 -10.91 -12.40 8.38
C THR A 132 -11.13 -10.91 8.59
N LEU A 133 -12.33 -10.50 8.99
CA LEU A 133 -12.66 -9.09 9.24
C LEU A 133 -11.82 -8.49 10.37
N SER A 134 -11.51 -9.26 11.42
CA SER A 134 -10.63 -8.81 12.52
C SER A 134 -9.20 -8.55 12.04
N VAL A 135 -8.65 -9.40 11.20
CA VAL A 135 -7.33 -9.20 10.56
C VAL A 135 -7.37 -7.97 9.66
N LEU A 136 -8.41 -7.85 8.82
CA LEU A 136 -8.57 -6.72 7.90
C LEU A 136 -8.76 -5.40 8.63
N LEU A 137 -9.43 -5.38 9.79
CA LEU A 137 -9.58 -4.20 10.62
C LEU A 137 -8.21 -3.63 11.02
N VAL A 138 -7.34 -4.47 11.56
CA VAL A 138 -6.00 -4.04 11.99
C VAL A 138 -5.15 -3.62 10.79
N VAL A 139 -5.13 -4.42 9.73
CA VAL A 139 -4.35 -4.14 8.52
C VAL A 139 -4.85 -2.87 7.83
N GLY A 140 -6.15 -2.76 7.59
CA GLY A 140 -6.75 -1.62 6.92
C GLY A 140 -6.56 -0.32 7.69
N LEU A 141 -6.82 -0.31 9.00
CA LEU A 141 -6.60 0.87 9.83
C LEU A 141 -5.16 1.38 9.70
N VAL A 142 -4.17 0.52 9.87
CA VAL A 142 -2.75 0.92 9.83
C VAL A 142 -2.34 1.35 8.42
N LEU A 143 -2.71 0.61 7.38
CA LEU A 143 -2.26 0.88 6.00
C LEU A 143 -3.05 2.01 5.32
N GLY A 144 -4.24 2.37 5.81
CA GLY A 144 -5.01 3.51 5.30
C GLY A 144 -4.48 4.87 5.76
N MET A 145 -3.75 4.94 6.88
CA MET A 145 -3.24 6.19 7.45
C MET A 145 -2.13 6.88 6.64
N PRO A 146 -1.12 6.17 6.08
CA PRO A 146 0.06 6.78 5.47
C PRO A 146 -0.25 7.71 4.30
N PHE A 147 -1.24 7.39 3.47
CA PHE A 147 -1.59 8.22 2.32
C PHE A 147 -2.05 9.62 2.74
N VAL A 148 -3.01 9.69 3.67
CA VAL A 148 -3.53 10.96 4.20
C VAL A 148 -2.44 11.72 4.96
N GLY A 149 -1.63 11.00 5.77
CA GLY A 149 -0.49 11.58 6.46
C GLY A 149 0.52 12.22 5.50
N GLY A 150 0.78 11.58 4.37
CA GLY A 150 1.61 12.11 3.29
C GLY A 150 1.03 13.36 2.65
N ILE A 151 -0.26 13.34 2.27
CA ILE A 151 -0.96 14.49 1.69
C ILE A 151 -0.88 15.70 2.65
N ARG A 152 -1.18 15.51 3.94
CA ARG A 152 -1.08 16.57 4.94
C ARG A 152 0.35 17.13 5.11
N THR A 153 1.36 16.31 4.85
CA THR A 153 2.78 16.75 4.89
C THR A 153 3.14 17.65 3.69
N LEU A 154 2.43 17.56 2.56
CA LEU A 154 2.67 18.42 1.39
C LEU A 154 2.25 19.87 1.61
N GLY A 155 1.28 20.15 2.52
CA GLY A 155 0.73 21.46 2.82
C GLY A 155 -0.40 21.88 1.88
N GLU A 156 -1.14 22.93 2.26
CA GLU A 156 -2.37 23.37 1.57
C GLU A 156 -2.11 24.09 0.24
N ASP A 157 -0.94 24.70 0.04
CA ASP A 157 -0.65 25.56 -1.14
C ASP A 157 -0.18 24.79 -2.39
N ARG A 158 -0.34 23.45 -2.45
CA ARG A 158 0.24 22.63 -3.52
C ARG A 158 -0.74 21.67 -4.17
N GLU A 159 -1.83 22.19 -4.75
CA GLU A 159 -2.79 21.38 -5.52
C GLU A 159 -2.11 20.47 -6.56
N HIS A 160 -1.09 20.98 -7.26
CA HIS A 160 -0.32 20.18 -8.21
C HIS A 160 0.43 19.02 -7.57
N ALA A 161 0.98 19.19 -6.34
CA ALA A 161 1.69 18.12 -5.65
C ALA A 161 0.73 17.02 -5.18
N VAL A 162 -0.48 17.37 -4.78
CA VAL A 162 -1.55 16.42 -4.43
C VAL A 162 -1.99 15.60 -5.64
N ALA A 163 -2.19 16.25 -6.80
CA ALA A 163 -2.52 15.55 -8.05
C ALA A 163 -1.43 14.53 -8.44
N TRP A 164 -0.16 14.92 -8.32
CA TRP A 164 0.98 14.02 -8.56
C TRP A 164 1.04 12.87 -7.53
N ALA A 165 0.73 13.12 -6.27
CA ALA A 165 0.67 12.10 -5.23
C ALA A 165 -0.34 10.99 -5.61
N TRP A 166 -1.55 11.38 -6.04
CA TRP A 166 -2.57 10.45 -6.50
C TRP A 166 -2.14 9.68 -7.75
N ALA A 167 -1.60 10.39 -8.74
CA ALA A 167 -1.14 9.78 -9.99
C ALA A 167 -0.03 8.75 -9.75
N CYS A 168 0.97 9.09 -8.95
CA CYS A 168 2.07 8.19 -8.63
C CYS A 168 1.62 6.98 -7.79
N ASN A 169 0.74 7.21 -6.81
CA ASN A 169 0.18 6.13 -6.00
C ASN A 169 -0.61 5.16 -6.88
N GLY A 170 -1.52 5.66 -7.73
CA GLY A 170 -2.32 4.82 -8.63
C GLY A 170 -1.47 4.05 -9.63
N ALA A 171 -0.52 4.71 -10.30
CA ALA A 171 0.38 4.07 -11.24
C ALA A 171 1.23 2.96 -10.59
N ALA A 172 1.80 3.26 -9.43
CA ALA A 172 2.60 2.30 -8.68
C ALA A 172 1.75 1.13 -8.14
N SER A 173 0.48 1.37 -7.80
CA SER A 173 -0.47 0.31 -7.42
C SER A 173 -0.70 -0.66 -8.57
N VAL A 174 -0.94 -0.14 -9.78
CA VAL A 174 -1.16 -0.97 -10.99
C VAL A 174 0.09 -1.79 -11.35
N ILE A 175 1.25 -1.17 -11.36
CA ILE A 175 2.52 -1.87 -11.65
C ILE A 175 2.85 -2.84 -10.51
N GLY A 176 2.70 -2.41 -9.28
CA GLY A 176 2.94 -3.18 -8.07
C GLY A 176 2.09 -4.43 -7.99
N SER A 177 0.79 -4.34 -8.31
CA SER A 177 -0.10 -5.51 -8.31
C SER A 177 0.41 -6.63 -9.23
N ASN A 178 0.90 -6.28 -10.41
CA ASN A 178 1.46 -7.27 -11.34
C ASN A 178 2.81 -7.85 -10.86
N ILE A 179 3.69 -7.00 -10.32
CA ILE A 179 4.96 -7.45 -9.75
C ILE A 179 4.70 -8.40 -8.59
N PHE A 180 3.84 -8.02 -7.64
CA PHE A 180 3.53 -8.87 -6.49
C PHE A 180 2.80 -10.15 -6.87
N MET A 181 1.95 -10.13 -7.90
CA MET A 181 1.34 -11.34 -8.45
C MET A 181 2.42 -12.30 -8.98
N ILE A 182 3.41 -11.78 -9.71
CA ILE A 182 4.55 -12.58 -10.20
C ILE A 182 5.34 -13.15 -9.01
N VAL A 183 5.68 -12.31 -8.03
CA VAL A 183 6.40 -12.74 -6.82
C VAL A 183 5.63 -13.84 -6.09
N MET A 184 4.31 -13.70 -5.92
CA MET A 184 3.50 -14.70 -5.25
C MET A 184 3.48 -16.05 -5.98
N VAL A 185 3.41 -16.04 -7.31
CA VAL A 185 3.41 -17.28 -8.10
C VAL A 185 4.74 -18.02 -7.98
N PHE A 186 5.87 -17.32 -8.00
CA PHE A 186 7.20 -17.95 -7.97
C PHE A 186 7.78 -18.14 -6.58
N SER A 187 7.42 -17.29 -5.62
CA SER A 187 8.07 -17.24 -4.29
C SER A 187 7.10 -17.30 -3.12
N GLY A 188 5.79 -17.29 -3.40
CA GLY A 188 4.74 -17.38 -2.40
C GLY A 188 4.39 -16.06 -1.70
N SER A 189 3.27 -16.09 -0.97
CA SER A 189 2.69 -14.92 -0.26
C SER A 189 3.61 -14.34 0.81
N ARG A 190 4.42 -15.17 1.48
CA ARG A 190 5.40 -14.72 2.48
C ARG A 190 6.40 -13.72 1.90
N VAL A 191 7.00 -14.07 0.75
CA VAL A 191 7.98 -13.21 0.08
C VAL A 191 7.33 -11.95 -0.45
N ALA A 192 6.08 -12.03 -0.94
CA ALA A 192 5.31 -10.88 -1.35
C ALA A 192 5.06 -9.90 -0.18
N LEU A 193 4.67 -10.39 1.01
CA LEU A 193 4.50 -9.57 2.21
C LEU A 193 5.82 -8.92 2.64
N LEU A 194 6.95 -9.63 2.60
CA LEU A 194 8.26 -9.04 2.91
C LEU A 194 8.64 -7.95 1.89
N GLY A 195 8.35 -8.16 0.61
CA GLY A 195 8.50 -7.14 -0.43
C GLY A 195 7.61 -5.92 -0.18
N ALA A 196 6.35 -6.12 0.21
CA ALA A 196 5.44 -5.04 0.59
C ALA A 196 5.95 -4.27 1.83
N SER A 197 6.46 -4.99 2.85
CA SER A 197 7.12 -4.36 4.02
C SER A 197 8.31 -3.49 3.59
N SER A 198 9.13 -3.96 2.65
CA SER A 198 10.26 -3.19 2.10
C SER A 198 9.80 -1.91 1.39
N ALA A 199 8.66 -1.93 0.68
CA ALA A 199 8.07 -0.73 0.10
C ALA A 199 7.65 0.28 1.20
N TYR A 200 7.09 -0.17 2.32
CA TYR A 200 6.79 0.71 3.46
C TYR A 200 8.05 1.24 4.16
N ILE A 201 9.17 0.50 4.17
CA ILE A 201 10.47 1.02 4.63
C ILE A 201 10.92 2.17 3.72
N ILE A 202 10.81 2.02 2.40
CA ILE A 202 11.12 3.10 1.45
C ILE A 202 10.24 4.32 1.73
N ALA A 203 8.94 4.13 1.96
CA ALA A 203 8.04 5.22 2.32
C ALA A 203 8.46 5.92 3.61
N PHE A 204 8.84 5.17 4.64
CA PHE A 204 9.33 5.71 5.91
C PHE A 204 10.60 6.56 5.75
N LEU A 205 11.59 6.06 5.00
CA LEU A 205 12.84 6.77 4.76
C LEU A 205 12.64 8.04 3.92
N THR A 206 11.76 7.98 2.91
CA THR A 206 11.46 9.13 2.04
C THR A 206 10.66 10.20 2.77
N ARG A 207 9.73 9.81 3.65
CA ARG A 207 8.97 10.76 4.45
C ARG A 207 9.86 11.57 5.39
N ARG A 208 10.86 10.94 6.03
CA ARG A 208 11.81 11.66 6.88
C ARG A 208 12.58 12.76 6.13
N ARG A 209 12.92 12.50 4.85
CA ARG A 209 13.54 13.51 3.99
C ARG A 209 12.56 14.65 3.62
N LEU A 210 11.27 14.36 3.49
CA LEU A 210 10.23 15.36 3.26
C LEU A 210 10.05 16.28 4.48
N ALA A 211 9.99 15.71 5.68
CA ALA A 211 9.78 16.44 6.93
C ALA A 211 11.00 17.30 7.34
N GLY A 212 12.23 16.79 7.18
CA GLY A 212 13.45 17.51 7.53
C GLY A 212 13.70 18.78 6.72
N ARG A 213 13.14 18.87 5.51
CA ARG A 213 13.22 20.04 4.62
C ARG A 213 12.07 21.04 4.75
N ALA A 214 11.06 20.71 5.55
CA ALA A 214 9.97 21.66 5.86
C ALA A 214 10.35 22.61 7.02
N LEU A 215 11.45 22.32 7.72
CA LEU A 215 11.95 23.07 8.88
C LEU A 215 13.21 23.90 8.56
N SER A 216 13.75 23.81 7.35
CA SER A 216 14.85 24.64 6.84
C SER A 216 14.36 25.63 5.80
#